data_669f77fae17edc657b16f0342725733e
#
_entry.id   669f77fae17edc657b16f0342725733e
#
_cell.length_a   1.000
_cell.length_b   1.000
_cell.length_c   1.000
_cell.angle_alpha   90.00
_cell.angle_beta   90.00
_cell.angle_gamma   90.00
#
_symmetry.space_group_name_H-M   'P 1'
#
loop_
_entity.id
_entity.type
_entity.pdbx_description
1 polymer ?
#
loop_
_entity_poly.entity_id
_entity_poly.type
_entity_poly.pdbx_seq_one_letter_code
_entity_poly.pdbx_strand_id
1 'polypeptide(L)'
;GSEAQQAEWLPRIIGGEVLGAFAYVERQSRFALHDCQTTATKSGDGYVLNGEKVVVFNGEQADHLVVMARTAGDQSDNDGLSLFIVDAAAAGVDKMSYAMMDGQRVANITFKDVSLSADALLGEEGGALAVVDALTDEAIIALAAEAVGIMGVLNAKTLEYTKTREQFGVAIGSYQALQHRMVDTMMAYEQSKSLLFKALCEY
;
A
#
# COMPACT_ATOMS: atom_id res chain seq x y z
N GLY A 1 -10.09 -14.29 -5.74
CA GLY A 1 -11.55 -14.43 -5.67
C GLY A 1 -12.09 -15.59 -6.50
N SER A 2 -13.37 -15.89 -6.34
CA SER A 2 -14.06 -16.93 -7.12
C SER A 2 -14.10 -16.57 -8.62
N GLU A 3 -14.39 -17.56 -9.49
CA GLU A 3 -14.56 -17.30 -10.94
C GLU A 3 -15.66 -16.26 -11.20
N ALA A 4 -16.75 -16.29 -10.42
CA ALA A 4 -17.83 -15.31 -10.53
C ALA A 4 -17.35 -13.89 -10.17
N GLN A 5 -16.60 -13.74 -9.07
CA GLN A 5 -16.00 -12.46 -8.68
C GLN A 5 -14.99 -11.96 -9.72
N GLN A 6 -14.15 -12.84 -10.25
CA GLN A 6 -13.20 -12.47 -11.31
C GLN A 6 -13.94 -11.98 -12.57
N ALA A 7 -14.99 -12.69 -13.00
CA ALA A 7 -15.79 -12.32 -14.16
C ALA A 7 -16.55 -11.00 -13.98
N GLU A 8 -16.96 -10.68 -12.76
CA GLU A 8 -17.63 -9.42 -12.43
C GLU A 8 -16.65 -8.25 -12.34
N TRP A 9 -15.58 -8.41 -11.56
CA TRP A 9 -14.74 -7.29 -11.16
C TRP A 9 -13.62 -6.97 -12.14
N LEU A 10 -12.94 -7.98 -12.71
CA LEU A 10 -11.75 -7.73 -13.53
C LEU A 10 -12.05 -6.90 -14.79
N PRO A 11 -13.12 -7.15 -15.57
CA PRO A 11 -13.41 -6.32 -16.73
C PRO A 11 -13.72 -4.87 -16.38
N ARG A 12 -14.43 -4.63 -15.28
CA ARG A 12 -14.80 -3.29 -14.81
C ARG A 12 -13.60 -2.50 -14.33
N ILE A 13 -12.66 -3.16 -13.61
CA ILE A 13 -11.40 -2.55 -13.16
C ILE A 13 -10.53 -2.23 -14.38
N ILE A 14 -10.35 -3.16 -15.32
CA ILE A 14 -9.55 -2.97 -16.54
C ILE A 14 -10.15 -1.86 -17.42
N GLY A 15 -11.49 -1.80 -17.51
CA GLY A 15 -12.21 -0.75 -18.23
C GLY A 15 -12.19 0.62 -17.56
N GLY A 16 -11.70 0.72 -16.32
CA GLY A 16 -11.74 1.96 -15.53
C GLY A 16 -13.14 2.37 -15.09
N GLU A 17 -14.09 1.43 -15.08
CA GLU A 17 -15.48 1.66 -14.68
C GLU A 17 -15.65 1.67 -13.16
N VAL A 18 -14.71 1.07 -12.44
CA VAL A 18 -14.70 0.94 -10.98
C VAL A 18 -13.32 1.24 -10.42
N LEU A 19 -13.27 2.09 -9.42
CA LEU A 19 -12.07 2.39 -8.65
C LEU A 19 -12.09 1.58 -7.35
N GLY A 20 -11.03 0.81 -7.12
CA GLY A 20 -10.82 0.05 -5.90
C GLY A 20 -9.78 0.67 -4.98
N ALA A 21 -9.92 0.42 -3.68
CA ALA A 21 -8.87 0.73 -2.71
C ALA A 21 -8.69 -0.43 -1.73
N PHE A 22 -7.44 -0.63 -1.29
CA PHE A 22 -7.11 -1.70 -0.35
C PHE A 22 -6.98 -1.16 1.08
N ALA A 23 -7.86 -1.60 1.95
CA ALA A 23 -8.03 -1.13 3.32
C ALA A 23 -7.58 -2.21 4.32
N TYR A 24 -6.28 -2.25 4.64
CA TYR A 24 -5.69 -3.26 5.52
C TYR A 24 -5.01 -2.67 6.76
N VAL A 25 -4.47 -1.44 6.68
CA VAL A 25 -3.71 -0.80 7.76
C VAL A 25 -4.63 -0.26 8.84
N GLU A 26 -4.26 -0.48 10.11
CA GLU A 26 -4.91 0.09 11.28
C GLU A 26 -3.93 0.93 12.11
N ARG A 27 -4.46 1.80 12.96
CA ARG A 27 -3.66 2.77 13.72
C ARG A 27 -2.62 2.11 14.63
N GLN A 28 -2.95 1.00 15.26
CA GLN A 28 -2.07 0.26 16.17
C GLN A 28 -1.13 -0.71 15.44
N SER A 29 -1.54 -1.21 14.26
CA SER A 29 -0.85 -2.33 13.58
C SER A 29 0.55 -1.97 13.10
N ARG A 30 0.80 -0.72 12.72
CA ARG A 30 2.07 -0.26 12.13
C ARG A 30 2.53 -1.20 11.01
N PHE A 31 3.55 -2.04 11.27
CA PHE A 31 4.11 -3.00 10.32
C PHE A 31 3.65 -4.45 10.57
N ALA A 32 2.84 -4.69 11.61
CA ALA A 32 2.31 -6.01 11.96
C ALA A 32 0.99 -6.24 11.20
N LEU A 33 1.06 -6.85 10.02
CA LEU A 33 -0.10 -7.06 9.14
C LEU A 33 -1.20 -7.91 9.80
N HIS A 34 -0.84 -8.79 10.74
CA HIS A 34 -1.76 -9.64 11.48
C HIS A 34 -2.47 -8.92 12.63
N ASP A 35 -1.98 -7.77 13.11
CA ASP A 35 -2.63 -6.99 14.18
C ASP A 35 -3.86 -6.26 13.61
N CYS A 36 -5.04 -6.85 13.77
CA CYS A 36 -6.29 -6.38 13.18
C CYS A 36 -7.42 -6.36 14.22
N GLN A 37 -7.89 -5.16 14.51
CA GLN A 37 -9.04 -4.89 15.41
C GLN A 37 -10.37 -4.83 14.65
N THR A 38 -10.35 -4.53 13.35
CA THR A 38 -11.54 -4.56 12.51
C THR A 38 -12.10 -5.98 12.47
N THR A 39 -13.37 -6.15 12.79
CA THR A 39 -14.03 -7.45 12.88
C THR A 39 -15.11 -7.61 11.82
N ALA A 40 -15.25 -8.82 11.30
CA ALA A 40 -16.39 -9.24 10.48
C ALA A 40 -17.06 -10.44 11.14
N THR A 41 -18.16 -10.18 11.83
CA THR A 41 -18.90 -11.20 12.59
C THR A 41 -20.01 -11.79 11.72
N LYS A 42 -20.14 -13.12 11.70
CA LYS A 42 -21.24 -13.80 10.99
C LYS A 42 -22.59 -13.34 11.49
N SER A 43 -23.50 -13.02 10.55
CA SER A 43 -24.88 -12.61 10.83
C SER A 43 -25.80 -13.16 9.72
N GLY A 44 -26.61 -14.15 10.08
CA GLY A 44 -27.38 -14.90 9.07
C GLY A 44 -26.45 -15.57 8.06
N ASP A 45 -26.71 -15.34 6.77
CA ASP A 45 -25.89 -15.86 5.68
C ASP A 45 -24.70 -14.95 5.30
N GLY A 46 -24.56 -13.80 5.97
CA GLY A 46 -23.52 -12.82 5.66
C GLY A 46 -22.69 -12.43 6.88
N TYR A 47 -22.18 -11.19 6.86
CA TYR A 47 -21.32 -10.66 7.92
C TYR A 47 -21.74 -9.24 8.30
N VAL A 48 -21.38 -8.84 9.52
CA VAL A 48 -21.43 -7.45 10.00
C VAL A 48 -20.01 -6.98 10.25
N LEU A 49 -19.59 -5.92 9.53
CA LEU A 49 -18.26 -5.36 9.59
C LEU A 49 -18.23 -4.16 10.54
N ASN A 50 -17.28 -4.15 11.48
CA ASN A 50 -17.05 -3.07 12.43
C ASN A 50 -15.55 -2.81 12.59
N GLY A 51 -15.14 -1.53 12.63
CA GLY A 51 -13.74 -1.14 12.86
C GLY A 51 -13.32 0.12 12.14
N GLU A 52 -12.01 0.32 12.03
CA GLU A 52 -11.40 1.48 11.35
C GLU A 52 -10.18 1.05 10.56
N LYS A 53 -10.05 1.55 9.33
CA LYS A 53 -8.84 1.46 8.53
C LYS A 53 -8.28 2.86 8.29
N VAL A 54 -6.94 2.99 8.35
CA VAL A 54 -6.29 4.30 8.22
C VAL A 54 -5.36 4.34 7.01
N VAL A 55 -5.14 5.55 6.50
CA VAL A 55 -4.23 5.80 5.37
C VAL A 55 -4.56 4.92 4.16
N VAL A 56 -5.86 4.76 3.88
CA VAL A 56 -6.29 3.99 2.71
C VAL A 56 -6.04 4.81 1.45
N PHE A 57 -5.04 4.40 0.66
CA PHE A 57 -4.71 5.04 -0.61
C PHE A 57 -5.88 4.95 -1.57
N ASN A 58 -6.20 6.07 -2.23
CA ASN A 58 -7.38 6.24 -3.10
C ASN A 58 -8.74 6.00 -2.41
N GLY A 59 -8.78 5.83 -1.08
CA GLY A 59 -10.00 5.54 -0.33
C GLY A 59 -11.08 6.63 -0.47
N GLU A 60 -10.67 7.88 -0.73
CA GLU A 60 -11.60 8.99 -1.00
C GLU A 60 -12.44 8.73 -2.26
N GLN A 61 -11.79 8.28 -3.34
CA GLN A 61 -12.38 8.14 -4.67
C GLN A 61 -12.88 6.72 -4.96
N ALA A 62 -12.57 5.76 -4.08
CA ALA A 62 -12.93 4.37 -4.29
C ALA A 62 -14.45 4.18 -4.29
N ASP A 63 -14.92 3.44 -5.30
CA ASP A 63 -16.28 2.90 -5.37
C ASP A 63 -16.40 1.65 -4.49
N HIS A 64 -15.34 0.84 -4.45
CA HIS A 64 -15.28 -0.37 -3.64
C HIS A 64 -13.97 -0.47 -2.88
N LEU A 65 -14.05 -1.08 -1.70
CA LEU A 65 -12.94 -1.31 -0.80
C LEU A 65 -12.69 -2.82 -0.68
N VAL A 66 -11.44 -3.24 -0.80
CA VAL A 66 -11.04 -4.57 -0.32
C VAL A 66 -10.60 -4.39 1.13
N VAL A 67 -11.38 -4.88 2.06
CA VAL A 67 -11.17 -4.66 3.50
C VAL A 67 -10.69 -5.95 4.16
N MET A 68 -9.56 -5.87 4.86
CA MET A 68 -9.10 -6.95 5.73
C MET A 68 -9.78 -6.83 7.10
N ALA A 69 -10.41 -7.91 7.55
CA ALA A 69 -11.08 -7.98 8.85
C ALA A 69 -10.88 -9.33 9.52
N ARG A 70 -10.98 -9.34 10.83
CA ARG A 70 -10.89 -10.54 11.65
C ARG A 70 -12.24 -11.25 11.72
N THR A 71 -12.28 -12.50 11.32
CA THR A 71 -13.46 -13.38 11.39
C THR A 71 -13.37 -14.38 12.53
N ALA A 72 -12.15 -14.65 13.04
CA ALA A 72 -11.92 -15.57 14.17
C ALA A 72 -10.60 -15.25 14.88
N GLY A 73 -10.40 -15.80 16.08
CA GLY A 73 -9.18 -15.64 16.88
C GLY A 73 -9.06 -14.28 17.58
N ASP A 74 -7.92 -14.07 18.23
CA ASP A 74 -7.59 -12.83 18.93
C ASP A 74 -6.93 -11.80 18.00
N GLN A 75 -6.86 -10.53 18.43
CA GLN A 75 -6.41 -9.38 17.64
C GLN A 75 -5.08 -9.61 16.90
N SER A 76 -4.15 -10.30 17.52
CA SER A 76 -2.78 -10.49 17.00
C SER A 76 -2.51 -11.91 16.49
N ASP A 77 -3.55 -12.73 16.31
CA ASP A 77 -3.38 -14.06 15.73
C ASP A 77 -3.11 -13.98 14.24
N ASN A 78 -2.24 -14.86 13.75
CA ASN A 78 -1.96 -14.98 12.34
C ASN A 78 -3.14 -15.57 11.54
N ASP A 79 -3.91 -16.44 12.18
CA ASP A 79 -5.09 -17.08 11.59
C ASP A 79 -6.35 -16.21 11.81
N GLY A 80 -7.39 -16.46 11.02
CA GLY A 80 -8.70 -15.82 11.18
C GLY A 80 -8.86 -14.44 10.58
N LEU A 81 -7.96 -14.05 9.69
CA LEU A 81 -8.09 -12.84 8.88
C LEU A 81 -8.73 -13.16 7.52
N SER A 82 -9.69 -12.34 7.10
CA SER A 82 -10.44 -12.49 5.86
C SER A 82 -10.48 -11.18 5.06
N LEU A 83 -10.66 -11.27 3.76
CA LEU A 83 -10.84 -10.12 2.89
C LEU A 83 -12.30 -10.01 2.44
N PHE A 84 -12.81 -8.79 2.38
CA PHE A 84 -14.16 -8.48 1.94
C PHE A 84 -14.19 -7.38 0.90
N ILE A 85 -15.00 -7.54 -0.14
CA ILE A 85 -15.33 -6.46 -1.09
C ILE A 85 -16.51 -5.69 -0.49
N VAL A 86 -16.30 -4.41 -0.19
CA VAL A 86 -17.26 -3.53 0.47
C VAL A 86 -17.59 -2.36 -0.45
N ASP A 87 -18.87 -2.10 -0.68
CA ASP A 87 -19.30 -0.87 -1.36
C ASP A 87 -18.94 0.34 -0.48
N ALA A 88 -18.16 1.25 -1.03
CA ALA A 88 -17.69 2.42 -0.31
C ALA A 88 -18.80 3.45 0.00
N ALA A 89 -19.99 3.28 -0.59
CA ALA A 89 -21.20 4.06 -0.32
C ALA A 89 -22.20 3.30 0.59
N ALA A 90 -21.86 2.09 1.07
CA ALA A 90 -22.75 1.31 1.93
C ALA A 90 -23.08 2.06 3.24
N ALA A 91 -24.27 1.83 3.76
CA ALA A 91 -24.67 2.37 5.05
C ALA A 91 -23.72 1.89 6.15
N GLY A 92 -23.24 2.82 6.98
CA GLY A 92 -22.27 2.54 8.05
C GLY A 92 -20.80 2.71 7.62
N VAL A 93 -20.51 2.99 6.36
CA VAL A 93 -19.18 3.39 5.89
C VAL A 93 -19.03 4.91 5.97
N ASP A 94 -18.08 5.39 6.77
CA ASP A 94 -17.75 6.82 6.88
C ASP A 94 -16.30 7.06 6.49
N LYS A 95 -16.05 8.09 5.67
CA LYS A 95 -14.72 8.39 5.11
C LYS A 95 -14.25 9.79 5.55
N MET A 96 -13.09 9.85 6.19
CA MET A 96 -12.40 11.09 6.48
C MET A 96 -11.20 11.24 5.55
N SER A 97 -11.35 12.05 4.50
CA SER A 97 -10.34 12.22 3.45
C SER A 97 -9.37 13.35 3.76
N TYR A 98 -8.10 13.17 3.37
CA TYR A 98 -7.07 14.20 3.49
C TYR A 98 -5.96 14.01 2.45
N ALA A 99 -5.19 15.09 2.22
CA ALA A 99 -4.03 15.05 1.33
C ALA A 99 -2.77 14.72 2.14
N MET A 100 -1.92 13.87 1.58
CA MET A 100 -0.57 13.62 2.09
C MET A 100 0.40 14.71 1.61
N MET A 101 1.62 14.71 2.16
CA MET A 101 2.66 15.70 1.83
C MET A 101 3.06 15.67 0.34
N ASP A 102 3.00 14.52 -0.30
CA ASP A 102 3.28 14.30 -1.73
C ASP A 102 2.11 14.64 -2.66
N GLY A 103 0.97 15.07 -2.07
CA GLY A 103 -0.25 15.41 -2.81
C GLY A 103 -1.19 14.24 -3.07
N GLN A 104 -0.83 13.01 -2.71
CA GLN A 104 -1.74 11.87 -2.83
C GLN A 104 -2.92 12.03 -1.87
N ARG A 105 -4.09 11.52 -2.29
CA ARG A 105 -5.31 11.52 -1.49
C ARG A 105 -5.49 10.17 -0.82
N VAL A 106 -5.72 10.23 0.48
CA VAL A 106 -6.00 9.04 1.31
C VAL A 106 -7.24 9.27 2.17
N ALA A 107 -7.78 8.22 2.75
CA ALA A 107 -8.87 8.33 3.70
C ALA A 107 -8.63 7.44 4.93
N ASN A 108 -9.10 7.87 6.09
CA ASN A 108 -9.42 6.99 7.20
C ASN A 108 -10.89 6.58 7.04
N ILE A 109 -11.16 5.29 7.15
CA ILE A 109 -12.47 4.71 6.87
C ILE A 109 -12.96 3.98 8.11
N THR A 110 -14.12 4.41 8.62
CA THR A 110 -14.78 3.79 9.76
C THR A 110 -15.96 2.94 9.28
N PHE A 111 -16.07 1.75 9.82
CA PHE A 111 -17.17 0.81 9.57
C PHE A 111 -18.00 0.66 10.84
N LYS A 112 -19.31 0.93 10.75
CA LYS A 112 -20.27 0.81 11.85
C LYS A 112 -21.45 -0.03 11.39
N ASP A 113 -21.50 -1.27 11.87
CA ASP A 113 -22.55 -2.25 11.57
C ASP A 113 -22.83 -2.40 10.07
N VAL A 114 -21.75 -2.39 9.25
CA VAL A 114 -21.88 -2.54 7.80
C VAL A 114 -22.29 -3.97 7.48
N SER A 115 -23.47 -4.14 6.91
CA SER A 115 -23.99 -5.45 6.51
C SER A 115 -23.40 -5.88 5.18
N LEU A 116 -22.80 -7.07 5.14
CA LEU A 116 -22.18 -7.68 3.98
C LEU A 116 -22.89 -8.98 3.64
N SER A 117 -23.13 -9.24 2.34
CA SER A 117 -23.60 -10.55 1.89
C SER A 117 -22.47 -11.59 1.96
N ALA A 118 -22.82 -12.87 1.89
CA ALA A 118 -21.82 -13.95 1.84
C ALA A 118 -20.85 -13.79 0.65
N ASP A 119 -21.35 -13.29 -0.49
CA ASP A 119 -20.56 -13.08 -1.71
C ASP A 119 -19.54 -11.94 -1.61
N ALA A 120 -19.62 -11.12 -0.54
CA ALA A 120 -18.62 -10.10 -0.27
C ALA A 120 -17.27 -10.70 0.18
N LEU A 121 -17.24 -11.93 0.69
CA LEU A 121 -16.01 -12.61 1.08
C LEU A 121 -15.13 -12.86 -0.15
N LEU A 122 -13.92 -12.33 -0.13
CA LEU A 122 -12.94 -12.46 -1.20
C LEU A 122 -11.91 -13.55 -0.85
N GLY A 123 -11.98 -14.67 -1.54
CA GLY A 123 -11.12 -15.82 -1.26
C GLY A 123 -11.68 -16.70 -0.16
N GLU A 124 -10.81 -17.30 0.66
CA GLU A 124 -11.17 -18.20 1.74
C GLU A 124 -11.27 -17.45 3.08
N GLU A 125 -12.26 -17.81 3.89
CA GLU A 125 -12.40 -17.29 5.26
C GLU A 125 -11.17 -17.69 6.09
N GLY A 126 -10.54 -16.72 6.73
CA GLY A 126 -9.34 -16.92 7.55
C GLY A 126 -8.02 -16.96 6.75
N GLY A 127 -8.06 -16.97 5.41
CA GLY A 127 -6.90 -17.13 4.54
C GLY A 127 -6.25 -15.82 4.06
N ALA A 128 -6.62 -14.66 4.61
CA ALA A 128 -6.21 -13.37 4.08
C ALA A 128 -4.72 -13.06 4.27
N LEU A 129 -4.11 -13.45 5.39
CA LEU A 129 -2.76 -12.99 5.76
C LEU A 129 -1.72 -13.32 4.68
N ALA A 130 -1.71 -14.55 4.19
CA ALA A 130 -0.75 -14.97 3.16
C ALA A 130 -0.90 -14.18 1.85
N VAL A 131 -2.14 -13.79 1.48
CA VAL A 131 -2.40 -12.95 0.31
C VAL A 131 -1.91 -11.53 0.54
N VAL A 132 -2.16 -10.97 1.73
CA VAL A 132 -1.73 -9.61 2.11
C VAL A 132 -0.21 -9.53 2.19
N ASP A 133 0.45 -10.52 2.76
CA ASP A 133 1.93 -10.61 2.81
C ASP A 133 2.51 -10.60 1.39
N ALA A 134 2.01 -11.46 0.49
CA ALA A 134 2.48 -11.51 -0.89
C ALA A 134 2.28 -10.18 -1.63
N LEU A 135 1.10 -9.55 -1.50
CA LEU A 135 0.82 -8.24 -2.09
C LEU A 135 1.73 -7.13 -1.51
N THR A 136 2.04 -7.21 -0.23
CA THR A 136 2.93 -6.25 0.43
C THR A 136 4.36 -6.39 -0.07
N ASP A 137 4.84 -7.61 -0.27
CA ASP A 137 6.16 -7.88 -0.84
C ASP A 137 6.28 -7.33 -2.27
N GLU A 138 5.27 -7.54 -3.13
CA GLU A 138 5.20 -6.93 -4.46
C GLU A 138 5.25 -5.40 -4.40
N ALA A 139 4.45 -4.81 -3.51
CA ALA A 139 4.42 -3.35 -3.34
C ALA A 139 5.76 -2.80 -2.86
N ILE A 140 6.47 -3.50 -1.96
CA ILE A 140 7.81 -3.11 -1.49
C ILE A 140 8.81 -3.14 -2.64
N ILE A 141 8.79 -4.17 -3.48
CA ILE A 141 9.66 -4.26 -4.66
C ILE A 141 9.39 -3.11 -5.64
N ALA A 142 8.11 -2.80 -5.90
CA ALA A 142 7.73 -1.71 -6.78
C ALA A 142 8.20 -0.34 -6.24
N LEU A 143 8.00 -0.08 -4.94
CA LEU A 143 8.47 1.14 -4.28
C LEU A 143 10.00 1.24 -4.25
N ALA A 144 10.70 0.12 -4.05
CA ALA A 144 12.15 0.08 -4.12
C ALA A 144 12.67 0.40 -5.53
N ALA A 145 11.99 -0.07 -6.58
CA ALA A 145 12.31 0.26 -7.96
C ALA A 145 12.14 1.76 -8.25
N GLU A 146 11.05 2.37 -7.79
CA GLU A 146 10.82 3.82 -7.87
C GLU A 146 11.93 4.60 -7.14
N ALA A 147 12.26 4.20 -5.90
CA ALA A 147 13.30 4.84 -5.10
C ALA A 147 14.67 4.78 -5.81
N VAL A 148 15.06 3.65 -6.38
CA VAL A 148 16.30 3.50 -7.16
C VAL A 148 16.28 4.40 -8.39
N GLY A 149 15.16 4.50 -9.10
CA GLY A 149 15.01 5.44 -10.21
C GLY A 149 15.23 6.90 -9.80
N ILE A 150 14.63 7.33 -8.69
CA ILE A 150 14.80 8.66 -8.11
C ILE A 150 16.26 8.91 -7.71
N MET A 151 16.92 7.96 -7.04
CA MET A 151 18.34 8.07 -6.67
C MET A 151 19.24 8.28 -7.89
N GLY A 152 18.99 7.56 -8.98
CA GLY A 152 19.73 7.73 -10.24
C GLY A 152 19.62 9.15 -10.79
N VAL A 153 18.41 9.68 -10.85
CA VAL A 153 18.16 11.05 -11.33
C VAL A 153 18.80 12.10 -10.41
N LEU A 154 18.70 11.93 -9.10
CA LEU A 154 19.31 12.84 -8.12
C LEU A 154 20.82 12.85 -8.21
N ASN A 155 21.49 11.71 -8.37
CA ASN A 155 22.94 11.63 -8.55
C ASN A 155 23.38 12.34 -9.83
N ALA A 156 22.71 12.10 -10.95
CA ALA A 156 22.99 12.73 -12.22
C ALA A 156 22.85 14.27 -12.14
N LYS A 157 21.74 14.77 -11.59
CA LYS A 157 21.48 16.20 -11.41
C LYS A 157 22.47 16.85 -10.44
N THR A 158 22.84 16.17 -9.36
CA THR A 158 23.82 16.65 -8.38
C THR A 158 25.18 16.82 -9.06
N LEU A 159 25.63 15.83 -9.82
CA LEU A 159 26.88 15.89 -10.56
C LEU A 159 26.90 17.04 -11.58
N GLU A 160 25.83 17.21 -12.33
CA GLU A 160 25.69 18.31 -13.32
C GLU A 160 25.72 19.67 -12.63
N TYR A 161 24.94 19.83 -11.55
CA TYR A 161 24.90 21.08 -10.81
C TYR A 161 26.25 21.45 -10.19
N THR A 162 26.98 20.50 -9.62
CA THR A 162 28.30 20.75 -9.02
C THR A 162 29.35 21.14 -10.04
N LYS A 163 29.20 20.74 -11.32
CA LYS A 163 30.10 21.17 -12.43
C LYS A 163 29.81 22.58 -12.90
N THR A 164 28.56 23.04 -12.78
CA THR A 164 28.12 24.33 -13.34
C THR A 164 28.01 25.43 -12.31
N ARG A 165 27.72 25.11 -11.06
CA ARG A 165 27.59 26.07 -9.97
C ARG A 165 28.99 26.55 -9.52
N GLU A 166 29.24 27.84 -9.58
CA GLU A 166 30.47 28.46 -9.08
C GLU A 166 30.24 29.16 -7.75
N GLN A 167 31.19 29.01 -6.84
CA GLN A 167 31.35 29.78 -5.62
C GLN A 167 32.86 29.93 -5.32
N PHE A 168 33.22 31.05 -4.72
CA PHE A 168 34.64 31.39 -4.43
C PHE A 168 35.55 31.31 -5.68
N GLY A 169 34.99 31.62 -6.84
CA GLY A 169 35.73 31.70 -8.11
C GLY A 169 36.01 30.37 -8.83
N VAL A 170 35.42 29.26 -8.35
CA VAL A 170 35.57 27.92 -8.95
C VAL A 170 34.25 27.15 -8.93
N ALA A 171 34.13 26.16 -9.81
CA ALA A 171 33.02 25.21 -9.76
C ALA A 171 33.02 24.45 -8.42
N ILE A 172 31.86 24.35 -7.76
CA ILE A 172 31.78 23.72 -6.43
C ILE A 172 32.18 22.25 -6.43
N GLY A 173 32.05 21.56 -7.55
CA GLY A 173 32.51 20.18 -7.76
C GLY A 173 34.04 19.99 -7.63
N SER A 174 34.84 21.09 -7.61
CA SER A 174 36.28 21.01 -7.37
C SER A 174 36.63 20.77 -5.88
N TYR A 175 35.67 20.99 -4.97
CA TYR A 175 35.90 20.77 -3.53
C TYR A 175 35.82 19.29 -3.16
N GLN A 176 36.90 18.72 -2.61
CA GLN A 176 36.95 17.31 -2.19
C GLN A 176 35.83 16.90 -1.26
N ALA A 177 35.39 17.81 -0.35
CA ALA A 177 34.28 17.53 0.58
C ALA A 177 32.99 17.17 -0.16
N LEU A 178 32.71 17.76 -1.32
CA LEU A 178 31.56 17.40 -2.17
C LEU A 178 31.84 16.17 -3.02
N GLN A 179 33.07 16.02 -3.54
CA GLN A 179 33.46 14.84 -4.32
C GLN A 179 33.29 13.55 -3.49
N HIS A 180 33.75 13.53 -2.24
CA HIS A 180 33.61 12.37 -1.36
C HIS A 180 32.14 12.04 -1.13
N ARG A 181 31.28 13.04 -0.85
CA ARG A 181 29.84 12.82 -0.69
C ARG A 181 29.16 12.29 -1.97
N MET A 182 29.57 12.77 -3.14
CA MET A 182 29.04 12.25 -4.40
C MET A 182 29.46 10.79 -4.64
N VAL A 183 30.67 10.41 -4.24
CA VAL A 183 31.11 9.01 -4.29
C VAL A 183 30.27 8.14 -3.33
N ASP A 184 30.05 8.61 -2.10
CA ASP A 184 29.21 7.89 -1.12
C ASP A 184 27.78 7.66 -1.64
N THR A 185 27.16 8.71 -2.23
CA THR A 185 25.81 8.58 -2.80
C THR A 185 25.78 7.66 -4.03
N MET A 186 26.83 7.66 -4.87
CA MET A 186 26.95 6.75 -5.99
C MET A 186 27.11 5.30 -5.54
N MET A 187 27.92 5.04 -4.50
CA MET A 187 28.06 3.69 -3.94
C MET A 187 26.75 3.20 -3.36
N ALA A 188 26.02 4.03 -2.60
CA ALA A 188 24.73 3.69 -2.03
C ALA A 188 23.70 3.39 -3.12
N TYR A 189 23.69 4.17 -4.22
CA TYR A 189 22.83 3.93 -5.38
C TYR A 189 23.10 2.57 -6.04
N GLU A 190 24.36 2.26 -6.34
CA GLU A 190 24.74 0.99 -7.01
C GLU A 190 24.47 -0.23 -6.10
N GLN A 191 24.66 -0.09 -4.79
CA GLN A 191 24.29 -1.12 -3.81
C GLN A 191 22.77 -1.35 -3.76
N SER A 192 21.98 -0.27 -3.70
CA SER A 192 20.52 -0.34 -3.68
C SER A 192 19.97 -0.97 -4.97
N LYS A 193 20.53 -0.59 -6.12
CA LYS A 193 20.18 -1.14 -7.43
C LYS A 193 20.49 -2.64 -7.51
N SER A 194 21.66 -3.05 -7.01
CA SER A 194 22.06 -4.47 -6.98
C SER A 194 21.14 -5.28 -6.08
N LEU A 195 20.75 -4.73 -4.91
CA LEU A 195 19.83 -5.38 -3.99
C LEU A 195 18.42 -5.51 -4.59
N LEU A 196 17.94 -4.48 -5.30
CA LEU A 196 16.67 -4.54 -6.03
C LEU A 196 16.68 -5.65 -7.09
N PHE A 197 17.75 -5.75 -7.89
CA PHE A 197 17.85 -6.84 -8.86
C PHE A 197 17.89 -8.22 -8.21
N LYS A 198 18.57 -8.35 -7.08
CA LYS A 198 18.56 -9.59 -6.31
C LYS A 198 17.13 -9.94 -5.86
N ALA A 199 16.39 -8.99 -5.28
CA ALA A 199 15.01 -9.20 -4.85
C ALA A 199 14.11 -9.64 -6.03
N LEU A 200 14.24 -8.98 -7.20
CA LEU A 200 13.49 -9.33 -8.41
C LEU A 200 13.81 -10.74 -8.97
N CYS A 201 14.99 -11.27 -8.69
CA CYS A 201 15.37 -12.61 -9.12
C CYS A 201 14.90 -13.70 -8.15
N GLU A 202 14.69 -13.36 -6.88
CA GLU A 202 14.26 -14.28 -5.82
C GLU A 202 12.73 -14.31 -5.67
N TYR A 203 12.03 -13.26 -6.17
CA TYR A 203 10.57 -13.18 -6.19
C TYR A 203 9.98 -13.94 -7.39
#